data_7a329667bb5b646ab749045d02d82497
#
_entry.id   7a329667bb5b646ab749045d02d82497
#
_cell.length_a   1.000
_cell.length_b   1.000
_cell.length_c   1.000
_cell.angle_alpha   90.00
_cell.angle_beta   90.00
_cell.angle_gamma   90.00
#
_symmetry.space_group_name_H-M   'P 1'
#
loop_
_entity.id
_entity.type
_entity.pdbx_description
1 polymer ?
#
loop_
_entity_poly.entity_id
_entity_poly.type
_entity_poly.pdbx_seq_one_letter_code
_entity_poly.pdbx_strand_id
1 'polypeptide(L)'
;MAFDSLYTGISGLDAYQSWIDMISNNIANTATVGFKAQRMTFADQFYQQVGSPSGPTQTSGGVNPIDNGLGVKVNTVDTEFGQGGLETTGINTDLALNGDGFFIENNANGTGSPTYTRDGAFSLNSNGLFYDPASGQAIMGYMANSAGVVTPNGTPGAITIPVGLQEQATATGQGVKTGPAINDQVFDVALGGNLDQTNWSQAFEQAIGASANPGAAVTVSTTLYDSLGGSHEATITYTPVALNTTLASVAQTGAQATALTVAPTTTVSDQITITEAAGTYTVKDGNTGATQTALGGQTLTVGGATFTLATPAAAGTDTINVTAAANGLPSVANSAGTMVQAATEWQVNVSFADGTQFQTITTGASIASTGTLTAATLGQGTSGVVGFAYFDQNGQFINSSSIASVANSNVTGIPEAIGANAPGYFHDAGATASLQQGNQLNVLQWGPSAGNNAQAPTNTATPGAIALGFFDNTSLNSSSSGTVVSQNGYSAGTLSNITVGDDGTITGSFTNGQQKALAQLAIATFQNEDGLERIGGNQFAETAASGLAQLGTANTGRFGSIVAGSLEESNVNLANEFTNLIIAQRAFEANSRGIQTADQNLITITHIQASEN
;
A
#
# COMPACT_ATOMS: atom_id res chain seq x y z
N MET A 1 72.84 7.98 30.08
CA MET A 1 72.26 6.64 30.50
C MET A 1 71.31 6.74 31.69
N ALA A 2 71.66 7.31 32.83
CA ALA A 2 70.71 7.41 33.98
C ALA A 2 69.54 8.37 33.68
N PHE A 3 69.74 9.46 32.98
CA PHE A 3 68.67 10.36 32.55
C PHE A 3 67.77 9.77 31.47
N ASP A 4 68.27 8.92 30.59
CA ASP A 4 67.49 8.30 29.53
C ASP A 4 66.48 7.29 30.15
N SER A 5 66.89 6.54 31.19
CA SER A 5 65.99 5.63 31.88
C SER A 5 64.88 6.36 32.68
N LEU A 6 65.18 7.55 33.22
CA LEU A 6 64.16 8.42 33.83
C LEU A 6 63.16 8.93 32.79
N TYR A 7 63.67 9.40 31.65
CA TYR A 7 62.83 9.89 30.55
C TYR A 7 61.92 8.79 30.03
N THR A 8 62.45 7.61 29.79
CA THR A 8 61.68 6.43 29.34
C THR A 8 60.62 6.05 30.36
N GLY A 9 60.97 6.07 31.67
CA GLY A 9 60.02 5.79 32.75
C GLY A 9 58.90 6.83 32.85
N ILE A 10 59.22 8.14 32.73
CA ILE A 10 58.24 9.21 32.78
C ILE A 10 57.28 9.11 31.58
N SER A 11 57.79 8.94 30.34
CA SER A 11 56.95 8.79 29.17
C SER A 11 56.00 7.58 29.28
N GLY A 12 56.49 6.48 29.90
CA GLY A 12 55.65 5.32 30.19
C GLY A 12 54.57 5.60 31.22
N LEU A 13 54.89 6.38 32.31
CA LEU A 13 53.89 6.77 33.31
C LEU A 13 52.79 7.64 32.69
N ASP A 14 53.14 8.66 31.89
CA ASP A 14 52.20 9.56 31.25
C ASP A 14 51.28 8.80 30.28
N ALA A 15 51.85 7.88 29.51
CA ALA A 15 51.09 7.06 28.57
C ALA A 15 50.10 6.10 29.29
N TYR A 16 50.55 5.41 30.36
CA TYR A 16 49.68 4.51 31.12
C TYR A 16 48.65 5.27 31.97
N GLN A 17 48.97 6.46 32.46
CA GLN A 17 47.98 7.31 33.13
C GLN A 17 46.87 7.71 32.17
N SER A 18 47.22 8.18 30.98
CA SER A 18 46.21 8.49 29.92
C SER A 18 45.37 7.28 29.57
N TRP A 19 45.98 6.09 29.55
CA TRP A 19 45.24 4.86 29.26
C TRP A 19 44.25 4.50 30.39
N ILE A 20 44.66 4.63 31.66
CA ILE A 20 43.80 4.44 32.84
C ILE A 20 42.64 5.43 32.83
N ASP A 21 42.86 6.68 32.45
CA ASP A 21 41.83 7.71 32.38
C ASP A 21 40.81 7.38 31.27
N MET A 22 41.27 6.92 30.11
CA MET A 22 40.39 6.47 29.00
C MET A 22 39.57 5.23 29.42
N ILE A 23 40.19 4.20 30.01
CA ILE A 23 39.49 3.00 30.48
C ILE A 23 38.44 3.37 31.55
N SER A 24 38.79 4.26 32.47
CA SER A 24 37.89 4.74 33.50
C SER A 24 36.67 5.47 32.90
N ASN A 25 36.88 6.23 31.82
CA ASN A 25 35.82 6.88 31.09
C ASN A 25 34.90 5.85 30.39
N ASN A 26 35.45 4.81 29.75
CA ASN A 26 34.67 3.71 29.15
C ASN A 26 33.81 3.02 30.24
N ILE A 27 34.41 2.67 31.39
CA ILE A 27 33.69 2.02 32.49
C ILE A 27 32.56 2.91 33.02
N ALA A 28 32.82 4.21 33.21
CA ALA A 28 31.81 5.15 33.69
C ALA A 28 30.60 5.27 32.76
N ASN A 29 30.79 5.09 31.45
CA ASN A 29 29.78 5.25 30.43
C ASN A 29 29.18 3.90 29.94
N THR A 30 29.32 2.83 30.70
CA THR A 30 28.76 1.51 30.33
C THR A 30 27.24 1.51 30.24
N ALA A 31 26.56 2.32 31.07
CA ALA A 31 25.10 2.45 31.08
C ALA A 31 24.60 3.67 30.27
N THR A 32 25.48 4.35 29.55
CA THR A 32 25.12 5.53 28.76
C THR A 32 24.62 5.08 27.36
N VAL A 33 23.40 5.45 27.01
CA VAL A 33 22.77 5.12 25.71
C VAL A 33 23.60 5.66 24.55
N GLY A 34 23.84 4.84 23.55
CA GLY A 34 24.57 5.22 22.34
C GLY A 34 26.06 5.51 22.53
N PHE A 35 26.62 5.28 23.74
CA PHE A 35 28.05 5.51 23.99
C PHE A 35 28.91 4.53 23.19
N LYS A 36 29.99 5.05 22.62
CA LYS A 36 30.98 4.27 21.87
C LYS A 36 32.29 4.23 22.65
N ALA A 37 32.81 3.03 22.90
CA ALA A 37 34.07 2.81 23.60
C ALA A 37 35.24 3.49 22.89
N GLN A 38 36.23 3.89 23.62
CA GLN A 38 37.49 4.39 23.09
C GLN A 38 38.59 3.35 23.27
N ARG A 39 39.47 3.28 22.30
CA ARG A 39 40.68 2.45 22.31
C ARG A 39 41.91 3.31 22.12
N MET A 40 42.95 3.10 22.91
CA MET A 40 44.20 3.79 22.80
C MET A 40 45.28 2.91 22.19
N THR A 41 46.05 3.47 21.28
CA THR A 41 47.26 2.82 20.75
C THR A 41 48.52 3.58 21.14
N PHE A 42 49.62 2.85 21.23
CA PHE A 42 50.91 3.40 21.63
C PHE A 42 51.92 3.28 20.49
N ALA A 43 52.86 4.22 20.42
CA ALA A 43 54.00 4.16 19.55
C ALA A 43 55.29 4.47 20.31
N ASP A 44 56.41 3.93 19.86
CA ASP A 44 57.72 4.30 20.30
C ASP A 44 58.00 5.78 19.98
N GLN A 45 58.80 6.44 20.84
CA GLN A 45 59.02 7.88 20.66
C GLN A 45 60.17 8.17 19.71
N PHE A 46 61.39 8.02 20.17
CA PHE A 46 62.61 8.25 19.37
C PHE A 46 63.66 7.25 19.75
N TYR A 47 64.60 7.01 18.84
CA TYR A 47 65.82 6.22 19.09
C TYR A 47 67.02 7.10 19.06
N GLN A 48 67.89 6.98 20.06
CA GLN A 48 69.20 7.57 20.07
C GLN A 48 70.19 6.56 19.53
N GLN A 49 70.80 6.86 18.39
CA GLN A 49 71.84 6.03 17.84
C GLN A 49 73.14 6.18 18.61
N VAL A 50 73.55 5.13 19.27
CA VAL A 50 74.79 5.05 20.08
C VAL A 50 75.93 4.52 19.23
N GLY A 51 75.64 3.66 18.27
CA GLY A 51 76.63 3.11 17.35
C GLY A 51 76.12 3.10 15.93
N SER A 52 76.92 3.66 15.00
CA SER A 52 76.58 3.69 13.59
C SER A 52 76.82 2.32 12.93
N PRO A 53 75.95 1.87 12.05
CA PRO A 53 76.17 0.63 11.30
C PRO A 53 77.34 0.75 10.32
N SER A 54 78.06 -0.30 10.13
CA SER A 54 79.08 -0.39 9.09
C SER A 54 78.80 -1.59 8.17
N GLY A 55 78.97 -1.38 6.87
CA GLY A 55 78.78 -2.45 5.91
C GLY A 55 79.89 -3.52 5.97
N PRO A 56 79.62 -4.75 5.55
CA PRO A 56 80.61 -5.81 5.46
C PRO A 56 81.69 -5.46 4.39
N THR A 57 82.95 -5.76 4.71
CA THR A 57 84.09 -5.70 3.76
C THR A 57 84.57 -7.12 3.46
N GLN A 58 85.52 -7.27 2.51
CA GLN A 58 86.08 -8.60 2.19
C GLN A 58 86.82 -9.26 3.39
N THR A 59 87.19 -8.50 4.38
CA THR A 59 87.98 -8.98 5.54
C THR A 59 87.29 -8.77 6.90
N SER A 60 86.12 -8.13 6.93
CA SER A 60 85.38 -7.84 8.18
C SER A 60 83.87 -7.99 7.94
N GLY A 61 83.18 -8.63 8.84
CA GLY A 61 81.71 -8.59 8.91
C GLY A 61 81.22 -7.19 9.24
N GLY A 62 80.02 -6.82 8.78
CA GLY A 62 79.38 -5.54 9.15
C GLY A 62 79.07 -5.47 10.65
N VAL A 63 78.90 -4.25 11.14
CA VAL A 63 78.45 -3.99 12.52
C VAL A 63 76.99 -3.44 12.44
N ASN A 64 76.13 -4.05 13.22
CA ASN A 64 74.72 -3.58 13.31
C ASN A 64 74.63 -2.25 14.08
N PRO A 65 73.63 -1.42 13.80
CA PRO A 65 73.40 -0.19 14.58
C PRO A 65 73.08 -0.54 16.03
N ILE A 66 73.48 0.32 16.97
CA ILE A 66 73.12 0.23 18.38
C ILE A 66 72.25 1.45 18.69
N ASP A 67 70.96 1.24 18.88
CA ASP A 67 70.00 2.28 19.11
C ASP A 67 69.35 2.09 20.51
N ASN A 68 69.24 3.19 21.28
CA ASN A 68 68.50 3.23 22.54
C ASN A 68 67.15 3.90 22.35
N GLY A 69 66.04 3.23 22.73
CA GLY A 69 64.69 3.82 22.70
C GLY A 69 64.53 4.86 23.83
N LEU A 70 63.88 5.98 23.53
CA LEU A 70 63.63 7.09 24.48
C LEU A 70 62.20 7.09 25.06
N GLY A 71 61.48 5.99 24.94
CA GLY A 71 60.19 5.85 25.59
C GLY A 71 59.02 5.62 24.63
N VAL A 72 57.82 5.82 25.15
CA VAL A 72 56.53 5.58 24.49
C VAL A 72 55.70 6.87 24.45
N LYS A 73 54.90 7.02 23.45
CA LYS A 73 53.88 8.08 23.38
C LYS A 73 52.52 7.47 23.02
N VAL A 74 51.45 8.16 23.40
CA VAL A 74 50.11 7.86 22.85
C VAL A 74 50.14 8.17 21.35
N ASN A 75 49.77 7.21 20.53
CA ASN A 75 49.70 7.33 19.08
C ASN A 75 48.33 7.85 18.64
N THR A 76 47.28 7.11 18.97
CA THR A 76 45.88 7.47 18.62
C THR A 76 44.96 7.09 19.78
N VAL A 77 43.85 7.79 19.88
CA VAL A 77 42.68 7.40 20.67
C VAL A 77 41.52 7.29 19.69
N ASP A 78 41.22 6.07 19.31
CA ASP A 78 40.20 5.76 18.30
C ASP A 78 38.87 5.48 19.00
N THR A 79 37.74 5.80 18.35
CA THR A 79 36.41 5.45 18.83
C THR A 79 35.96 4.17 18.14
N GLU A 80 35.53 3.18 18.89
CA GLU A 80 34.99 1.93 18.35
C GLU A 80 33.51 2.10 18.03
N PHE A 81 33.16 2.34 16.76
CA PHE A 81 31.77 2.55 16.30
C PHE A 81 30.97 1.24 16.14
N GLY A 82 31.53 0.10 16.54
CA GLY A 82 30.79 -1.17 16.59
C GLY A 82 29.44 -1.01 17.32
N GLN A 83 28.43 -1.72 16.85
CA GLN A 83 27.08 -1.65 17.39
C GLN A 83 27.01 -2.22 18.82
N GLY A 84 26.30 -1.53 19.71
CA GLY A 84 25.93 -2.00 21.05
C GLY A 84 24.72 -2.93 21.04
N GLY A 85 24.34 -3.47 22.19
CA GLY A 85 23.08 -4.18 22.36
C GLY A 85 21.89 -3.27 22.08
N LEU A 86 20.76 -3.85 21.66
CA LEU A 86 19.50 -3.10 21.54
C LEU A 86 18.60 -3.46 22.71
N GLU A 87 18.24 -2.48 23.53
CA GLU A 87 17.32 -2.62 24.65
C GLU A 87 15.95 -2.09 24.26
N THR A 88 14.90 -2.90 24.43
CA THR A 88 13.53 -2.49 24.14
C THR A 88 12.94 -1.69 25.29
N THR A 89 12.53 -0.46 25.02
CA THR A 89 11.90 0.46 26.00
C THR A 89 10.38 0.49 25.91
N GLY A 90 9.82 0.18 24.74
CA GLY A 90 8.39 0.27 24.45
C GLY A 90 7.87 1.70 24.27
N ILE A 91 8.76 2.70 24.20
CA ILE A 91 8.42 4.10 23.93
C ILE A 91 8.62 4.35 22.43
N ASN A 92 7.57 4.71 21.71
CA ASN A 92 7.61 4.84 20.24
C ASN A 92 8.59 5.90 19.72
N THR A 93 9.00 6.85 20.56
CA THR A 93 9.97 7.90 20.23
C THR A 93 11.40 7.52 20.49
N ASP A 94 11.63 6.40 21.22
CA ASP A 94 12.96 5.84 21.38
C ASP A 94 13.34 5.06 20.14
N LEU A 95 14.47 5.39 19.55
CA LEU A 95 14.91 4.87 18.26
C LEU A 95 16.34 4.36 18.36
N ALA A 96 16.59 3.18 17.86
CA ALA A 96 17.93 2.66 17.72
C ALA A 96 18.27 2.45 16.24
N LEU A 97 19.52 2.70 15.87
CA LEU A 97 20.05 2.36 14.55
C LEU A 97 20.66 0.96 14.59
N ASN A 98 20.20 0.10 13.69
CA ASN A 98 20.77 -1.23 13.47
C ASN A 98 21.60 -1.20 12.19
N GLY A 99 22.91 -1.13 12.33
CA GLY A 99 23.87 -0.95 11.24
C GLY A 99 24.55 0.42 11.25
N ASP A 100 25.11 0.82 10.10
CA ASP A 100 25.90 2.05 9.98
C ASP A 100 25.02 3.29 9.90
N GLY A 101 25.48 4.40 10.51
CA GLY A 101 24.85 5.72 10.40
C GLY A 101 24.72 6.43 11.73
N PHE A 102 24.27 7.66 11.69
CA PHE A 102 24.05 8.54 12.83
C PHE A 102 22.75 9.31 12.63
N PHE A 103 22.02 9.56 13.69
CA PHE A 103 20.97 10.56 13.70
C PHE A 103 21.59 11.95 13.56
N ILE A 104 20.88 12.84 12.90
CA ILE A 104 21.33 14.20 12.61
C ILE A 104 20.56 15.15 13.51
N GLU A 105 21.29 15.94 14.26
CA GLU A 105 20.75 16.98 15.14
C GLU A 105 21.19 18.38 14.66
N ASN A 106 20.30 19.33 14.76
CA ASN A 106 20.62 20.74 14.51
C ASN A 106 19.61 21.65 15.22
N ASN A 107 19.89 22.94 15.21
CA ASN A 107 18.89 23.92 15.63
C ASN A 107 17.62 23.81 14.77
N ALA A 108 16.46 23.99 15.37
CA ALA A 108 15.18 23.92 14.68
C ALA A 108 15.07 24.82 13.43
N ASN A 109 15.84 25.88 13.37
CA ASN A 109 15.92 26.81 12.23
C ASN A 109 16.93 26.37 11.16
N GLY A 110 17.60 25.24 11.33
CA GLY A 110 18.66 24.77 10.42
C GLY A 110 19.92 25.65 10.42
N THR A 111 20.06 26.55 11.39
CA THR A 111 21.23 27.44 11.50
C THR A 111 22.25 26.84 12.45
N GLY A 112 23.47 26.66 12.00
CA GLY A 112 24.54 26.04 12.77
C GLY A 112 25.13 24.83 12.06
N SER A 113 26.22 24.30 12.61
CA SER A 113 26.77 23.03 12.13
C SER A 113 25.95 21.90 12.69
N PRO A 114 25.55 20.92 11.86
CA PRO A 114 24.84 19.75 12.35
C PRO A 114 25.73 18.93 13.29
N THR A 115 25.13 18.29 14.28
CA THR A 115 25.76 17.30 15.12
C THR A 115 25.18 15.93 14.87
N TYR A 116 25.92 14.90 15.20
CA TYR A 116 25.59 13.53 14.86
C TYR A 116 25.60 12.69 16.14
N THR A 117 24.58 11.86 16.34
CA THR A 117 24.48 11.03 17.53
C THR A 117 24.01 9.62 17.24
N ARG A 118 24.34 8.69 18.13
CA ARG A 118 23.75 7.35 18.20
C ARG A 118 22.75 7.23 19.36
N ASP A 119 22.64 8.26 20.18
CA ASP A 119 21.59 8.33 21.19
C ASP A 119 20.24 8.57 20.48
N GLY A 120 19.29 7.71 20.73
CA GLY A 120 17.97 7.75 20.13
C GLY A 120 16.85 8.03 21.13
N ALA A 121 17.17 8.51 22.33
CA ALA A 121 16.20 8.85 23.37
C ALA A 121 15.48 10.17 23.04
N PHE A 122 14.65 10.17 22.01
CA PHE A 122 13.99 11.37 21.49
C PHE A 122 12.63 11.62 22.13
N SER A 123 12.16 12.87 21.99
CA SER A 123 10.87 13.29 22.53
C SER A 123 10.19 14.33 21.63
N LEU A 124 8.87 14.52 21.83
CA LEU A 124 8.10 15.58 21.20
C LEU A 124 7.82 16.68 22.21
N ASN A 125 8.14 17.93 21.88
CA ASN A 125 7.81 19.06 22.74
C ASN A 125 6.36 19.54 22.51
N SER A 126 5.92 20.51 23.31
CA SER A 126 4.57 21.07 23.22
C SER A 126 4.21 21.72 21.86
N ASN A 127 5.22 22.07 21.06
CA ASN A 127 5.04 22.63 19.71
C ASN A 127 5.10 21.56 18.63
N GLY A 128 5.28 20.29 19.02
CA GLY A 128 5.41 19.16 18.10
C GLY A 128 6.81 18.97 17.49
N LEU A 129 7.81 19.72 17.96
CA LEU A 129 9.20 19.52 17.53
C LEU A 129 9.73 18.20 18.05
N PHE A 130 10.24 17.36 17.18
CA PHE A 130 10.94 16.12 17.51
C PHE A 130 12.39 16.45 17.84
N TYR A 131 12.82 16.20 19.06
CA TYR A 131 14.08 16.71 19.59
C TYR A 131 14.75 15.74 20.55
N ASP A 132 16.04 15.91 20.77
CA ASP A 132 16.80 15.25 21.81
C ASP A 132 16.69 16.05 23.13
N PRO A 133 16.13 15.46 24.21
CA PRO A 133 16.02 16.14 25.51
C PRO A 133 17.37 16.47 26.16
N ALA A 134 18.45 15.74 25.83
CA ALA A 134 19.77 15.95 26.39
C ALA A 134 20.47 17.19 25.81
N SER A 135 20.36 17.38 24.50
CA SER A 135 20.98 18.50 23.79
C SER A 135 20.03 19.68 23.56
N GLY A 136 18.72 19.42 23.55
CA GLY A 136 17.69 20.38 23.16
C GLY A 136 17.63 20.66 21.65
N GLN A 137 18.41 19.93 20.84
CA GLN A 137 18.46 20.09 19.39
C GLN A 137 17.33 19.31 18.70
N ALA A 138 16.90 19.82 17.54
CA ALA A 138 15.90 19.17 16.71
C ALA A 138 16.53 18.01 15.93
N ILE A 139 15.78 16.93 15.80
CA ILE A 139 16.14 15.83 14.92
C ILE A 139 15.76 16.19 13.49
N MET A 140 16.70 15.94 12.59
CA MET A 140 16.58 16.34 11.19
C MET A 140 16.02 15.20 10.32
N GLY A 141 15.18 15.59 9.35
CA GLY A 141 14.56 14.66 8.43
C GLY A 141 13.82 15.37 7.31
N TYR A 142 12.99 14.63 6.62
CA TYR A 142 12.20 15.11 5.49
C TYR A 142 10.72 15.11 5.87
N MET A 143 10.08 16.26 5.80
CA MET A 143 8.65 16.37 6.08
C MET A 143 7.82 15.84 4.91
N ALA A 144 6.72 15.15 5.21
CA ALA A 144 5.75 14.75 4.22
C ALA A 144 4.97 15.98 3.68
N ASN A 145 4.54 15.90 2.43
CA ASN A 145 3.61 16.87 1.88
C ASN A 145 2.17 16.64 2.41
N SER A 146 1.22 17.49 2.02
CA SER A 146 -0.18 17.36 2.44
C SER A 146 -0.84 16.04 2.06
N ALA A 147 -0.32 15.34 1.04
CA ALA A 147 -0.79 14.02 0.63
C ALA A 147 -0.14 12.86 1.42
N GLY A 148 0.76 13.13 2.38
CA GLY A 148 1.46 12.09 3.11
C GLY A 148 2.61 11.44 2.34
N VAL A 149 3.10 12.11 1.29
CA VAL A 149 4.25 11.61 0.52
C VAL A 149 5.52 12.32 0.97
N VAL A 150 6.51 11.55 1.39
CA VAL A 150 7.84 12.04 1.72
C VAL A 150 8.72 11.93 0.49
N THR A 151 9.41 13.02 0.17
CA THR A 151 10.41 13.05 -0.91
C THR A 151 11.78 13.38 -0.30
N PRO A 152 12.68 12.40 -0.11
CA PRO A 152 13.97 12.60 0.54
C PRO A 152 14.97 13.27 -0.40
N ASN A 153 14.61 14.42 -0.96
CA ASN A 153 15.42 15.21 -1.87
C ASN A 153 15.74 16.57 -1.23
N GLY A 154 17.02 16.87 -1.06
CA GLY A 154 17.49 18.15 -0.54
C GLY A 154 18.12 18.07 0.84
N THR A 155 18.29 19.22 1.49
CA THR A 155 18.80 19.30 2.87
C THR A 155 17.69 18.92 3.86
N PRO A 156 17.96 18.00 4.80
CA PRO A 156 16.97 17.67 5.84
C PRO A 156 16.65 18.90 6.69
N GLY A 157 15.39 19.03 7.07
CA GLY A 157 14.88 20.05 7.98
C GLY A 157 14.50 19.47 9.34
N ALA A 158 14.19 20.33 10.30
CA ALA A 158 13.70 19.89 11.61
C ALA A 158 12.33 19.21 11.48
N ILE A 159 12.18 18.05 12.08
CA ILE A 159 10.92 17.31 12.09
C ILE A 159 9.97 17.98 13.09
N THR A 160 8.82 18.43 12.59
CA THR A 160 7.80 19.07 13.44
C THR A 160 6.43 18.43 13.17
N ILE A 161 5.89 17.76 14.17
CA ILE A 161 4.58 17.12 14.16
C ILE A 161 3.64 17.90 15.09
N PRO A 162 2.80 18.81 14.59
CA PRO A 162 1.97 19.66 15.44
C PRO A 162 1.09 18.83 16.38
N VAL A 163 1.11 19.18 17.66
CA VAL A 163 0.19 18.56 18.63
C VAL A 163 -1.24 18.89 18.26
N GLY A 164 -2.09 17.86 18.22
CA GLY A 164 -3.48 18.02 17.75
C GLY A 164 -3.60 18.17 16.24
N LEU A 165 -2.62 17.68 15.46
CA LEU A 165 -2.71 17.61 14.01
C LEU A 165 -4.03 16.96 13.61
N GLN A 166 -4.78 17.65 12.75
CA GLN A 166 -6.04 17.15 12.23
C GLN A 166 -5.86 16.68 10.78
N GLU A 167 -6.29 15.48 10.51
CA GLU A 167 -6.54 15.04 9.15
C GLU A 167 -7.90 15.57 8.72
N GLN A 168 -7.93 16.24 7.59
CA GLN A 168 -9.17 16.79 7.04
C GLN A 168 -10.08 15.67 6.57
N ALA A 169 -11.38 15.85 6.75
CA ALA A 169 -12.35 14.96 6.16
C ALA A 169 -12.17 14.86 4.65
N THR A 170 -12.35 13.67 4.13
CA THR A 170 -12.29 13.42 2.69
C THR A 170 -13.59 12.79 2.24
N ALA A 171 -14.28 13.43 1.31
CA ALA A 171 -15.50 12.88 0.74
C ALA A 171 -15.21 11.55 0.02
N THR A 172 -16.15 10.61 0.09
CA THR A 172 -16.11 9.42 -0.75
C THR A 172 -16.10 9.86 -2.23
N GLY A 173 -15.16 9.34 -3.01
CA GLY A 173 -14.88 9.78 -4.39
C GLY A 173 -13.72 10.77 -4.51
N GLN A 174 -13.17 11.28 -3.41
CA GLN A 174 -12.04 12.22 -3.38
C GLN A 174 -10.79 11.62 -2.69
N GLY A 175 -10.95 10.55 -1.94
CA GLY A 175 -9.86 9.85 -1.27
C GLY A 175 -8.98 9.05 -2.25
N VAL A 176 -7.92 8.49 -1.71
CA VAL A 176 -7.14 7.51 -2.45
C VAL A 176 -8.04 6.32 -2.76
N LYS A 177 -8.14 5.95 -4.03
CA LYS A 177 -8.96 4.82 -4.44
C LYS A 177 -8.46 3.55 -3.77
N THR A 178 -9.39 2.75 -3.23
CA THR A 178 -9.10 1.58 -2.42
C THR A 178 -9.66 0.30 -3.05
N GLY A 179 -9.14 -0.84 -2.61
CA GLY A 179 -9.55 -2.16 -3.12
C GLY A 179 -8.52 -2.77 -4.08
N PRO A 180 -8.69 -4.05 -4.43
CA PRO A 180 -7.81 -4.71 -5.39
C PRO A 180 -7.91 -4.02 -6.75
N ALA A 181 -6.75 -3.67 -7.30
CA ALA A 181 -6.68 -3.10 -8.63
C ALA A 181 -6.96 -4.18 -9.69
N ILE A 182 -7.97 -3.96 -10.51
CA ILE A 182 -8.17 -4.75 -11.74
C ILE A 182 -7.83 -3.87 -12.93
N ASN A 183 -6.85 -4.27 -13.72
CA ASN A 183 -6.33 -3.50 -14.83
C ASN A 183 -5.91 -2.07 -14.43
N ASP A 184 -5.21 -1.93 -13.32
CA ASP A 184 -4.76 -0.66 -12.73
C ASP A 184 -5.90 0.31 -12.31
N GLN A 185 -7.14 -0.18 -12.23
CA GLN A 185 -8.28 0.61 -11.77
C GLN A 185 -8.61 0.32 -10.31
N VAL A 186 -8.68 1.36 -9.52
CA VAL A 186 -9.06 1.32 -8.12
C VAL A 186 -10.36 2.13 -7.96
N PHE A 187 -11.29 1.62 -7.15
CA PHE A 187 -12.63 2.17 -7.02
C PHE A 187 -12.77 3.03 -5.78
N ASP A 188 -13.74 3.93 -5.79
CA ASP A 188 -14.07 4.75 -4.63
C ASP A 188 -14.89 3.95 -3.60
N VAL A 189 -15.76 3.08 -4.10
CA VAL A 189 -16.50 2.09 -3.31
C VAL A 189 -16.41 0.75 -4.03
N ALA A 190 -15.78 -0.23 -3.42
CA ALA A 190 -15.69 -1.59 -3.95
C ALA A 190 -16.78 -2.46 -3.34
N LEU A 191 -17.58 -3.08 -4.20
CA LEU A 191 -18.70 -3.96 -3.86
C LEU A 191 -18.33 -5.39 -4.19
N GLY A 192 -18.78 -6.33 -3.36
CA GLY A 192 -18.52 -7.76 -3.52
C GLY A 192 -19.66 -8.61 -3.03
N GLY A 193 -19.51 -9.92 -3.19
CA GLY A 193 -20.47 -10.91 -2.75
C GLY A 193 -21.23 -11.59 -3.90
N ASN A 194 -22.18 -12.45 -3.56
CA ASN A 194 -22.96 -13.19 -4.53
C ASN A 194 -24.38 -12.63 -4.70
N LEU A 195 -24.82 -12.49 -5.92
CA LEU A 195 -26.20 -12.19 -6.29
C LEU A 195 -26.85 -13.50 -6.79
N ASP A 196 -27.80 -14.05 -6.02
CA ASP A 196 -28.39 -15.34 -6.32
C ASP A 196 -29.07 -15.34 -7.68
N GLN A 197 -28.54 -16.12 -8.61
CA GLN A 197 -29.04 -16.26 -9.98
C GLN A 197 -30.50 -16.75 -10.02
N THR A 198 -30.96 -17.47 -9.00
CA THR A 198 -32.36 -17.92 -8.95
C THR A 198 -33.35 -16.76 -8.82
N ASN A 199 -32.95 -15.67 -8.15
CA ASN A 199 -33.77 -14.45 -8.08
C ASN A 199 -33.95 -13.82 -9.44
N TRP A 200 -32.91 -13.81 -10.27
CA TRP A 200 -33.02 -13.33 -11.65
C TRP A 200 -33.90 -14.24 -12.51
N SER A 201 -33.75 -15.57 -12.38
CA SER A 201 -34.60 -16.54 -13.06
C SER A 201 -36.07 -16.35 -12.68
N GLN A 202 -36.38 -16.10 -11.42
CA GLN A 202 -37.75 -15.82 -10.95
C GLN A 202 -38.29 -14.51 -11.55
N ALA A 203 -37.49 -13.47 -11.62
CA ALA A 203 -37.87 -12.20 -12.24
C ALA A 203 -38.18 -12.39 -13.76
N PHE A 204 -37.36 -13.19 -14.45
CA PHE A 204 -37.60 -13.58 -15.83
C PHE A 204 -38.91 -14.36 -16.00
N GLU A 205 -39.15 -15.37 -15.17
CA GLU A 205 -40.38 -16.16 -15.21
C GLU A 205 -41.62 -15.31 -14.90
N GLN A 206 -41.53 -14.35 -13.99
CA GLN A 206 -42.61 -13.41 -13.74
C GLN A 206 -42.90 -12.53 -14.97
N ALA A 207 -41.87 -12.01 -15.63
CA ALA A 207 -42.02 -11.15 -16.79
C ALA A 207 -42.69 -11.86 -17.98
N ILE A 208 -42.47 -13.17 -18.13
CA ILE A 208 -43.16 -14.01 -19.14
C ILE A 208 -44.49 -14.59 -18.67
N GLY A 209 -44.92 -14.24 -17.46
CA GLY A 209 -46.19 -14.74 -16.88
C GLY A 209 -46.16 -16.18 -16.38
N ALA A 210 -44.98 -16.78 -16.24
CA ALA A 210 -44.79 -18.16 -15.78
C ALA A 210 -44.76 -18.29 -14.23
N SER A 211 -44.41 -17.22 -13.55
CA SER A 211 -44.37 -17.16 -12.08
C SER A 211 -44.94 -15.84 -11.58
N ALA A 212 -45.51 -15.84 -10.39
CA ALA A 212 -45.94 -14.63 -9.67
C ALA A 212 -44.87 -14.03 -8.77
N ASN A 213 -43.70 -14.66 -8.67
CA ASN A 213 -42.64 -14.24 -7.79
C ASN A 213 -41.66 -13.28 -8.54
N PRO A 214 -41.49 -12.03 -8.05
CA PRO A 214 -40.66 -11.04 -8.73
C PRO A 214 -39.14 -11.26 -8.57
N GLY A 215 -38.73 -12.31 -7.86
CA GLY A 215 -37.33 -12.43 -7.44
C GLY A 215 -36.98 -11.50 -6.27
N ALA A 216 -36.09 -11.91 -5.41
CA ALA A 216 -35.70 -11.11 -4.24
C ALA A 216 -34.59 -10.12 -4.58
N ALA A 217 -34.73 -8.87 -4.15
CA ALA A 217 -33.66 -7.90 -4.21
C ALA A 217 -32.60 -8.17 -3.12
N VAL A 218 -31.34 -7.82 -3.41
CA VAL A 218 -30.22 -7.93 -2.48
C VAL A 218 -29.82 -6.54 -2.04
N THR A 219 -29.72 -6.30 -0.74
CA THR A 219 -29.38 -5.00 -0.17
C THR A 219 -28.04 -5.04 0.54
N VAL A 220 -27.25 -3.97 0.38
CA VAL A 220 -25.96 -3.76 1.04
C VAL A 220 -25.93 -2.34 1.56
N SER A 221 -25.60 -2.16 2.84
CA SER A 221 -25.45 -0.82 3.43
C SER A 221 -23.99 -0.46 3.62
N THR A 222 -23.66 0.80 3.39
CA THR A 222 -22.33 1.38 3.63
C THR A 222 -22.43 2.83 4.06
N THR A 223 -21.42 3.29 4.79
CA THR A 223 -21.31 4.72 5.14
C THR A 223 -20.48 5.44 4.09
N LEU A 224 -21.02 6.48 3.48
CA LEU A 224 -20.32 7.39 2.58
C LEU A 224 -20.12 8.72 3.28
N TYR A 225 -19.06 9.44 2.94
CA TYR A 225 -18.72 10.72 3.57
C TYR A 225 -18.84 11.86 2.57
N ASP A 226 -19.43 12.99 2.99
CA ASP A 226 -19.48 14.23 2.22
C ASP A 226 -18.17 15.03 2.36
N SER A 227 -18.08 16.18 1.68
CA SER A 227 -16.88 17.04 1.71
C SER A 227 -16.62 17.72 3.06
N LEU A 228 -17.59 17.70 3.96
CA LEU A 228 -17.48 18.25 5.32
C LEU A 228 -17.18 17.15 6.35
N GLY A 229 -17.12 15.89 5.92
CA GLY A 229 -16.93 14.74 6.78
C GLY A 229 -18.19 14.22 7.44
N GLY A 230 -19.36 14.70 7.02
CA GLY A 230 -20.66 14.16 7.41
C GLY A 230 -20.80 12.73 6.88
N SER A 231 -21.25 11.82 7.74
CA SER A 231 -21.48 10.41 7.37
C SER A 231 -22.92 10.21 6.94
N HIS A 232 -23.12 9.57 5.79
CA HIS A 232 -24.42 9.25 5.21
C HIS A 232 -24.54 7.76 4.99
N GLU A 233 -25.56 7.14 5.54
CA GLU A 233 -25.80 5.72 5.32
C GLU A 233 -26.46 5.52 3.95
N ALA A 234 -25.70 4.91 3.03
CA ALA A 234 -26.17 4.55 1.71
C ALA A 234 -26.58 3.08 1.70
N THR A 235 -27.78 2.80 1.23
CA THR A 235 -28.27 1.44 0.94
C THR A 235 -28.22 1.22 -0.56
N ILE A 236 -27.43 0.24 -0.96
CA ILE A 236 -27.28 -0.22 -2.35
C ILE A 236 -28.16 -1.44 -2.51
N THR A 237 -29.10 -1.39 -3.46
CA THR A 237 -30.07 -2.45 -3.71
C THR A 237 -29.87 -2.98 -5.13
N TYR A 238 -29.59 -4.27 -5.23
CA TYR A 238 -29.59 -5.00 -6.50
C TYR A 238 -30.95 -5.61 -6.74
N THR A 239 -31.60 -5.21 -7.81
CA THR A 239 -32.90 -5.76 -8.21
C THR A 239 -32.71 -6.56 -9.51
N PRO A 240 -33.11 -7.84 -9.56
CA PRO A 240 -33.00 -8.61 -10.77
C PRO A 240 -33.92 -8.04 -11.85
N VAL A 241 -33.42 -7.91 -13.07
CA VAL A 241 -34.17 -7.33 -14.18
C VAL A 241 -34.36 -8.37 -15.27
N ALA A 242 -35.62 -8.64 -15.58
CA ALA A 242 -35.97 -9.43 -16.73
C ALA A 242 -36.29 -8.51 -17.92
N LEU A 243 -35.30 -8.30 -18.75
CA LEU A 243 -35.47 -7.41 -19.91
C LEU A 243 -35.94 -8.16 -21.15
N ASN A 244 -36.92 -7.55 -21.82
CA ASN A 244 -37.36 -7.84 -23.15
C ASN A 244 -37.54 -9.34 -23.47
N THR A 245 -38.36 -9.98 -22.68
CA THR A 245 -38.66 -11.38 -22.85
C THR A 245 -39.52 -11.56 -24.13
N THR A 246 -38.95 -12.24 -25.07
CA THR A 246 -39.77 -12.79 -26.16
C THR A 246 -40.35 -14.09 -25.64
N LEU A 247 -41.68 -14.12 -25.46
CA LEU A 247 -42.37 -15.36 -25.14
C LEU A 247 -42.12 -16.39 -26.24
N ALA A 248 -42.01 -17.65 -25.85
CA ALA A 248 -41.96 -18.71 -26.85
C ALA A 248 -43.18 -18.61 -27.78
N SER A 249 -42.93 -18.73 -29.06
CA SER A 249 -43.95 -18.66 -30.06
C SER A 249 -43.89 -19.86 -31.01
N VAL A 250 -44.98 -20.12 -31.67
CA VAL A 250 -45.06 -21.20 -32.62
C VAL A 250 -45.71 -20.71 -33.91
N ALA A 251 -45.10 -21.03 -35.05
CA ALA A 251 -45.60 -20.73 -36.36
C ALA A 251 -45.66 -22.02 -37.18
N GLN A 252 -46.72 -22.18 -37.96
CA GLN A 252 -46.94 -23.35 -38.81
C GLN A 252 -47.03 -22.95 -40.27
N THR A 253 -46.45 -23.77 -41.14
CA THR A 253 -46.72 -23.75 -42.57
C THR A 253 -47.46 -25.02 -42.94
N GLY A 254 -48.70 -24.87 -43.46
CA GLY A 254 -49.57 -25.98 -43.82
C GLY A 254 -50.80 -26.14 -42.90
N ALA A 255 -51.54 -27.20 -43.06
CA ALA A 255 -52.80 -27.42 -42.34
C ALA A 255 -52.90 -28.80 -41.67
N GLN A 256 -51.80 -29.51 -41.49
CA GLN A 256 -51.75 -30.84 -40.91
C GLN A 256 -51.95 -30.87 -39.39
N ALA A 257 -51.77 -29.72 -38.73
CA ALA A 257 -51.98 -29.56 -37.30
C ALA A 257 -53.01 -28.46 -37.01
N THR A 258 -53.75 -28.61 -35.92
CA THR A 258 -54.70 -27.63 -35.40
C THR A 258 -54.45 -27.43 -33.89
N ALA A 259 -55.10 -26.46 -33.28
CA ALA A 259 -54.98 -26.16 -31.86
C ALA A 259 -53.50 -26.06 -31.41
N LEU A 260 -52.70 -25.36 -32.20
CA LEU A 260 -51.25 -25.22 -32.00
C LEU A 260 -50.97 -24.30 -30.85
N THR A 261 -50.25 -24.78 -29.86
CA THR A 261 -49.80 -24.01 -28.70
C THR A 261 -48.36 -24.34 -28.35
N VAL A 262 -47.67 -23.42 -27.68
CA VAL A 262 -46.35 -23.63 -27.08
C VAL A 262 -46.37 -23.09 -25.67
N ALA A 263 -45.69 -23.77 -24.75
CA ALA A 263 -45.54 -23.26 -23.40
C ALA A 263 -44.72 -21.94 -23.44
N PRO A 264 -45.17 -20.87 -22.79
CA PRO A 264 -44.46 -19.58 -22.80
C PRO A 264 -43.00 -19.66 -22.34
N THR A 265 -42.69 -20.66 -21.56
CA THR A 265 -41.36 -20.93 -20.97
C THR A 265 -40.48 -21.86 -21.78
N THR A 266 -40.88 -22.25 -22.99
CA THR A 266 -40.07 -23.12 -23.85
C THR A 266 -38.73 -22.46 -24.15
N THR A 267 -37.63 -23.11 -23.75
CA THR A 267 -36.27 -22.57 -23.83
C THR A 267 -35.47 -23.08 -25.01
N VAL A 268 -36.03 -23.97 -25.81
CA VAL A 268 -35.34 -24.56 -26.96
C VAL A 268 -36.17 -24.31 -28.21
N SER A 269 -35.53 -23.72 -29.22
CA SER A 269 -36.15 -23.60 -30.56
C SER A 269 -36.08 -24.93 -31.27
N ASP A 270 -37.15 -25.30 -31.98
CA ASP A 270 -37.23 -26.54 -32.72
C ASP A 270 -37.97 -26.36 -34.03
N GLN A 271 -37.74 -27.26 -34.96
CA GLN A 271 -38.47 -27.35 -36.20
C GLN A 271 -39.09 -28.74 -36.30
N ILE A 272 -40.40 -28.83 -36.09
CA ILE A 272 -41.13 -30.07 -36.14
C ILE A 272 -41.67 -30.27 -37.55
N THR A 273 -41.40 -31.40 -38.16
CA THR A 273 -41.92 -31.76 -39.49
C THR A 273 -43.02 -32.79 -39.35
N ILE A 274 -44.18 -32.52 -39.89
CA ILE A 274 -45.32 -33.40 -39.90
C ILE A 274 -45.57 -33.84 -41.35
N THR A 275 -45.45 -35.13 -41.62
CA THR A 275 -45.66 -35.69 -42.92
C THR A 275 -46.87 -36.65 -42.87
N GLU A 276 -47.85 -36.44 -43.71
CA GLU A 276 -49.00 -37.31 -43.85
C GLU A 276 -48.85 -38.18 -45.07
N ALA A 277 -49.06 -39.51 -44.93
CA ALA A 277 -49.12 -40.49 -46.01
C ALA A 277 -50.12 -41.56 -45.70
N ALA A 278 -51.12 -41.73 -46.54
CA ALA A 278 -52.15 -42.79 -46.44
C ALA A 278 -52.89 -42.86 -45.11
N GLY A 279 -53.26 -41.74 -44.52
CA GLY A 279 -53.96 -41.64 -43.22
C GLY A 279 -53.14 -41.76 -41.95
N THR A 280 -51.85 -41.88 -42.12
CA THR A 280 -50.90 -41.93 -40.99
C THR A 280 -49.94 -40.71 -40.99
N TYR A 281 -49.84 -40.07 -39.89
CA TYR A 281 -48.92 -38.96 -39.64
C TYR A 281 -47.60 -39.45 -39.12
N THR A 282 -46.52 -38.98 -39.69
CA THR A 282 -45.17 -39.11 -39.14
C THR A 282 -44.71 -37.72 -38.66
N VAL A 283 -44.52 -37.59 -37.37
CA VAL A 283 -44.06 -36.36 -36.71
C VAL A 283 -42.61 -36.53 -36.35
N LYS A 284 -41.74 -35.64 -36.84
CA LYS A 284 -40.32 -35.65 -36.60
C LYS A 284 -39.93 -34.40 -35.82
N ASP A 285 -39.26 -34.60 -34.69
CA ASP A 285 -38.60 -33.58 -33.90
C ASP A 285 -37.28 -33.20 -34.60
N GLY A 286 -37.06 -31.93 -34.86
CA GLY A 286 -35.89 -31.44 -35.60
C GLY A 286 -34.62 -31.48 -34.78
N ASN A 287 -34.71 -31.27 -33.46
CA ASN A 287 -33.55 -31.25 -32.56
C ASN A 287 -33.08 -32.64 -32.21
N THR A 288 -34.00 -33.52 -31.84
CA THR A 288 -33.64 -34.88 -31.40
C THR A 288 -33.60 -35.88 -32.57
N GLY A 289 -34.23 -35.52 -33.68
CA GLY A 289 -34.44 -36.43 -34.83
C GLY A 289 -35.44 -37.54 -34.55
N ALA A 290 -36.05 -37.57 -33.38
CA ALA A 290 -37.03 -38.58 -32.99
C ALA A 290 -38.27 -38.48 -33.86
N THR A 291 -38.82 -39.64 -34.26
CA THR A 291 -40.04 -39.74 -35.06
C THR A 291 -41.13 -40.46 -34.31
N GLN A 292 -42.33 -39.93 -34.38
CA GLN A 292 -43.54 -40.55 -33.83
C GLN A 292 -44.58 -40.73 -34.94
N THR A 293 -45.33 -41.85 -34.92
CA THR A 293 -46.44 -42.04 -35.84
C THR A 293 -47.76 -41.90 -35.07
N ALA A 294 -48.70 -41.19 -35.66
CA ALA A 294 -49.98 -40.90 -35.03
C ALA A 294 -51.13 -40.90 -36.06
N LEU A 295 -52.36 -40.95 -35.61
CA LEU A 295 -53.57 -40.85 -36.43
C LEU A 295 -54.17 -39.45 -36.33
N GLY A 296 -54.96 -39.06 -37.31
CA GLY A 296 -55.72 -37.81 -37.29
C GLY A 296 -56.61 -37.69 -36.04
N GLY A 297 -56.71 -36.49 -35.48
CA GLY A 297 -57.43 -36.19 -34.25
C GLY A 297 -56.65 -36.42 -32.92
N GLN A 298 -55.41 -36.95 -33.01
CA GLN A 298 -54.57 -37.11 -31.81
C GLN A 298 -53.85 -35.81 -31.49
N THR A 299 -53.73 -35.51 -30.21
CA THR A 299 -52.95 -34.41 -29.68
C THR A 299 -51.57 -34.91 -29.27
N LEU A 300 -50.52 -34.25 -29.74
CA LEU A 300 -49.11 -34.56 -29.49
C LEU A 300 -48.42 -33.39 -28.88
N THR A 301 -47.37 -33.65 -28.08
CA THR A 301 -46.42 -32.66 -27.61
C THR A 301 -45.03 -33.08 -28.07
N VAL A 302 -44.43 -32.30 -28.93
CA VAL A 302 -43.09 -32.53 -29.53
C VAL A 302 -42.35 -31.20 -29.60
N GLY A 303 -41.08 -31.20 -29.30
CA GLY A 303 -40.25 -30.01 -29.41
C GLY A 303 -40.78 -28.78 -28.63
N GLY A 304 -41.54 -28.99 -27.55
CA GLY A 304 -42.16 -27.92 -26.76
C GLY A 304 -43.48 -27.38 -27.33
N ALA A 305 -43.92 -27.80 -28.51
CA ALA A 305 -45.24 -27.45 -29.08
C ALA A 305 -46.27 -28.56 -28.83
N THR A 306 -47.50 -28.17 -28.50
CA THR A 306 -48.66 -29.05 -28.42
C THR A 306 -49.63 -28.72 -29.54
N PHE A 307 -50.05 -29.74 -30.28
CA PHE A 307 -50.95 -29.59 -31.42
C PHE A 307 -51.80 -30.84 -31.62
N THR A 308 -52.91 -30.66 -32.29
CA THR A 308 -53.81 -31.76 -32.67
C THR A 308 -53.69 -31.99 -34.18
N LEU A 309 -53.51 -33.23 -34.61
CA LEU A 309 -53.43 -33.61 -36.01
C LEU A 309 -54.78 -33.47 -36.67
N ALA A 310 -54.81 -32.96 -37.90
CA ALA A 310 -56.07 -32.72 -38.65
C ALA A 310 -56.80 -34.02 -38.99
N THR A 311 -58.17 -33.95 -39.12
CA THR A 311 -59.03 -35.05 -39.56
C THR A 311 -60.09 -34.49 -40.53
N PRO A 312 -60.25 -34.99 -41.77
CA PRO A 312 -59.43 -36.00 -42.43
C PRO A 312 -58.06 -35.46 -42.81
N ALA A 313 -57.08 -36.37 -42.85
CA ALA A 313 -55.72 -36.04 -43.26
C ALA A 313 -55.74 -35.63 -44.78
N ALA A 314 -55.04 -34.53 -45.05
CA ALA A 314 -54.69 -34.13 -46.42
C ALA A 314 -53.20 -34.50 -46.61
N ALA A 315 -52.88 -35.26 -47.66
CA ALA A 315 -51.50 -35.64 -47.92
C ALA A 315 -50.63 -34.39 -48.10
N GLY A 316 -49.52 -34.37 -47.37
CA GLY A 316 -48.61 -33.25 -47.41
C GLY A 316 -47.60 -33.23 -46.25
N THR A 317 -46.74 -32.25 -46.25
CA THR A 317 -45.75 -32.00 -45.18
C THR A 317 -45.94 -30.61 -44.66
N ASP A 318 -46.10 -30.52 -43.34
CA ASP A 318 -46.12 -29.26 -42.61
C ASP A 318 -44.84 -29.10 -41.79
N THR A 319 -44.48 -27.87 -41.53
CA THR A 319 -43.40 -27.51 -40.65
C THR A 319 -43.92 -26.60 -39.54
N ILE A 320 -43.69 -26.99 -38.30
CA ILE A 320 -43.98 -26.17 -37.15
C ILE A 320 -42.64 -25.65 -36.62
N ASN A 321 -42.47 -24.34 -36.67
CA ASN A 321 -41.31 -23.69 -36.10
C ASN A 321 -41.63 -23.22 -34.68
N VAL A 322 -40.96 -23.79 -33.69
CA VAL A 322 -41.00 -23.36 -32.29
C VAL A 322 -39.86 -22.38 -32.08
N THR A 323 -40.18 -21.18 -31.68
CA THR A 323 -39.17 -20.18 -31.28
C THR A 323 -39.12 -20.16 -29.77
N ALA A 324 -37.94 -20.41 -29.20
CA ALA A 324 -37.72 -20.38 -27.75
C ALA A 324 -37.97 -18.99 -27.16
N ALA A 325 -38.44 -18.97 -25.93
CA ALA A 325 -38.39 -17.75 -25.12
C ALA A 325 -36.96 -17.28 -24.99
N ALA A 326 -36.72 -16.01 -25.18
CA ALA A 326 -35.41 -15.41 -25.06
C ALA A 326 -35.43 -14.33 -23.98
N ASN A 327 -34.37 -14.25 -23.23
CA ASN A 327 -34.23 -13.25 -22.17
C ASN A 327 -33.83 -11.87 -22.70
N GLY A 328 -33.51 -11.75 -23.98
CA GLY A 328 -33.17 -10.47 -24.61
C GLY A 328 -31.92 -9.76 -24.09
N LEU A 329 -31.11 -10.44 -23.29
CA LEU A 329 -29.90 -9.84 -22.69
C LEU A 329 -28.86 -9.52 -23.77
N PRO A 330 -28.19 -8.37 -23.66
CA PRO A 330 -27.23 -7.92 -24.64
C PRO A 330 -25.92 -8.69 -24.59
N SER A 331 -25.14 -8.61 -25.66
CA SER A 331 -23.71 -8.85 -25.57
C SER A 331 -23.03 -7.59 -25.08
N VAL A 332 -22.22 -7.72 -24.05
CA VAL A 332 -21.46 -6.62 -23.44
C VAL A 332 -19.97 -6.90 -23.53
N ALA A 333 -19.16 -5.86 -23.69
CA ALA A 333 -17.71 -6.00 -23.70
C ALA A 333 -17.21 -6.31 -22.28
N ASN A 334 -16.37 -7.32 -22.14
CA ASN A 334 -15.66 -7.59 -20.90
C ASN A 334 -14.46 -6.63 -20.74
N SER A 335 -13.72 -6.75 -19.63
CA SER A 335 -12.53 -5.95 -19.35
C SER A 335 -11.43 -6.04 -20.43
N ALA A 336 -11.43 -7.11 -21.24
CA ALA A 336 -10.49 -7.29 -22.35
C ALA A 336 -11.03 -6.76 -23.69
N GLY A 337 -12.21 -6.11 -23.70
CA GLY A 337 -12.87 -5.62 -24.91
C GLY A 337 -13.57 -6.70 -25.77
N THR A 338 -13.63 -7.95 -25.29
CA THR A 338 -14.33 -9.03 -25.99
C THR A 338 -15.81 -8.96 -25.69
N MET A 339 -16.65 -9.06 -26.72
CA MET A 339 -18.10 -9.10 -26.57
C MET A 339 -18.53 -10.45 -25.98
N VAL A 340 -19.13 -10.42 -24.83
CA VAL A 340 -19.65 -11.59 -24.10
C VAL A 340 -21.15 -11.41 -23.91
N GLN A 341 -21.93 -12.46 -24.19
CA GLN A 341 -23.38 -12.42 -23.94
C GLN A 341 -23.63 -12.47 -22.43
N ALA A 342 -24.37 -11.50 -21.92
CA ALA A 342 -24.79 -11.50 -20.53
C ALA A 342 -25.78 -12.66 -20.29
N ALA A 343 -25.67 -13.28 -19.12
CA ALA A 343 -26.62 -14.30 -18.66
C ALA A 343 -27.62 -13.72 -17.67
N THR A 344 -27.21 -12.76 -16.87
CA THR A 344 -28.06 -12.06 -15.89
C THR A 344 -27.78 -10.57 -15.89
N GLU A 345 -28.81 -9.79 -15.58
CA GLU A 345 -28.75 -8.34 -15.44
C GLU A 345 -29.38 -7.92 -14.11
N TRP A 346 -28.70 -7.07 -13.39
CA TRP A 346 -29.14 -6.56 -12.11
C TRP A 346 -29.16 -5.03 -12.14
N GLN A 347 -30.30 -4.45 -11.79
CA GLN A 347 -30.43 -3.01 -11.61
C GLN A 347 -29.83 -2.62 -10.26
N VAL A 348 -28.99 -1.61 -10.28
CA VAL A 348 -28.36 -1.06 -9.06
C VAL A 348 -29.08 0.21 -8.66
N ASN A 349 -29.71 0.17 -7.50
CA ASN A 349 -30.35 1.30 -6.84
C ASN A 349 -29.51 1.76 -5.67
N VAL A 350 -29.41 3.06 -5.45
CA VAL A 350 -28.86 3.64 -4.23
C VAL A 350 -29.93 4.47 -3.55
N SER A 351 -29.99 4.43 -2.22
CA SER A 351 -30.88 5.25 -1.41
C SER A 351 -30.17 5.74 -0.15
N PHE A 352 -30.50 6.96 0.27
CA PHE A 352 -30.04 7.54 1.53
C PHE A 352 -31.23 7.75 2.47
N ALA A 353 -31.14 7.19 3.67
CA ALA A 353 -32.21 7.27 4.68
C ALA A 353 -32.33 8.68 5.32
N ASP A 354 -31.26 9.44 5.32
CA ASP A 354 -31.17 10.79 5.92
C ASP A 354 -31.64 11.92 5.00
N GLY A 355 -32.14 11.60 3.80
CA GLY A 355 -32.60 12.58 2.83
C GLY A 355 -31.51 13.22 1.99
N THR A 356 -30.28 12.71 2.03
CA THR A 356 -29.18 13.16 1.17
C THR A 356 -29.54 12.97 -0.30
N GLN A 357 -29.37 14.02 -1.10
CA GLN A 357 -29.69 14.01 -2.53
C GLN A 357 -28.46 13.70 -3.37
N PHE A 358 -28.66 12.92 -4.39
CA PHE A 358 -27.63 12.59 -5.38
C PHE A 358 -28.22 12.53 -6.79
N GLN A 359 -27.37 12.50 -7.82
CA GLN A 359 -27.84 12.38 -9.19
C GLN A 359 -28.29 10.95 -9.48
N THR A 360 -29.51 10.82 -9.97
CA THR A 360 -30.11 9.54 -10.41
C THR A 360 -30.41 9.58 -11.90
N ILE A 361 -30.44 8.43 -12.52
CA ILE A 361 -30.94 8.29 -13.89
C ILE A 361 -32.46 8.30 -13.82
N THR A 362 -33.10 9.33 -14.36
CA THR A 362 -34.56 9.35 -14.46
C THR A 362 -35.03 8.31 -15.48
N THR A 363 -35.99 7.50 -15.09
CA THR A 363 -36.71 6.58 -15.97
C THR A 363 -37.36 7.36 -17.11
N GLY A 364 -36.83 7.21 -18.30
CA GLY A 364 -37.29 7.94 -19.51
C GLY A 364 -36.23 8.12 -20.58
N ALA A 365 -34.97 7.75 -20.30
CA ALA A 365 -33.94 7.70 -21.31
C ALA A 365 -34.30 6.58 -22.31
N SER A 366 -34.92 6.93 -23.41
CA SER A 366 -35.14 6.02 -24.55
C SER A 366 -34.09 6.33 -25.59
N ILE A 367 -33.44 5.31 -26.11
CA ILE A 367 -32.71 5.43 -27.37
C ILE A 367 -33.76 5.58 -28.45
N ALA A 368 -33.85 6.75 -29.07
CA ALA A 368 -34.72 6.92 -30.25
C ALA A 368 -34.32 5.91 -31.32
N SER A 369 -35.27 5.50 -32.17
CA SER A 369 -35.05 4.58 -33.27
C SER A 369 -33.97 5.04 -34.28
N THR A 370 -33.44 6.24 -34.10
CA THR A 370 -32.35 6.85 -34.87
C THR A 370 -30.98 6.69 -34.17
N GLY A 371 -30.89 5.94 -33.07
CA GLY A 371 -29.62 5.75 -32.33
C GLY A 371 -29.14 6.97 -31.53
N THR A 372 -29.94 8.03 -31.45
CA THR A 372 -29.58 9.21 -30.68
C THR A 372 -30.19 9.09 -29.27
N LEU A 373 -29.36 9.08 -28.22
CA LEU A 373 -29.82 9.26 -26.87
C LEU A 373 -30.37 10.68 -26.73
N THR A 374 -31.69 10.79 -26.53
CA THR A 374 -32.22 12.00 -25.92
C THR A 374 -31.62 12.08 -24.53
N ALA A 375 -30.96 13.22 -24.24
CA ALA A 375 -30.28 13.47 -23.00
C ALA A 375 -31.12 12.94 -21.84
N ALA A 376 -30.60 11.93 -21.14
CA ALA A 376 -31.17 11.47 -19.88
C ALA A 376 -31.23 12.69 -18.96
N THR A 377 -32.42 13.12 -18.57
CA THR A 377 -32.55 14.18 -17.61
C THR A 377 -32.06 13.59 -16.30
N LEU A 378 -30.85 13.96 -15.90
CA LEU A 378 -30.34 13.59 -14.60
C LEU A 378 -31.23 14.25 -13.56
N GLY A 379 -32.00 13.47 -12.83
CA GLY A 379 -32.81 13.95 -11.72
C GLY A 379 -31.99 13.92 -10.44
N GLN A 380 -32.35 14.79 -9.50
CA GLN A 380 -31.86 14.68 -8.14
C GLN A 380 -32.89 13.99 -7.27
N GLY A 381 -32.45 13.03 -6.46
CA GLY A 381 -33.35 12.29 -5.56
C GLY A 381 -32.60 11.69 -4.39
N THR A 382 -33.33 11.28 -3.38
CA THR A 382 -32.82 10.57 -2.20
C THR A 382 -32.75 9.05 -2.43
N SER A 383 -33.29 8.58 -3.55
CA SER A 383 -33.28 7.20 -3.99
C SER A 383 -33.42 7.14 -5.50
N GLY A 384 -32.76 6.24 -6.16
CA GLY A 384 -32.89 6.01 -7.58
C GLY A 384 -31.90 5.04 -8.18
N VAL A 385 -32.14 4.68 -9.44
CA VAL A 385 -31.28 3.80 -10.23
C VAL A 385 -29.99 4.54 -10.58
N VAL A 386 -28.86 3.91 -10.29
CA VAL A 386 -27.54 4.43 -10.66
C VAL A 386 -26.92 3.67 -11.83
N GLY A 387 -27.41 2.46 -12.12
CA GLY A 387 -26.95 1.67 -13.26
C GLY A 387 -27.36 0.21 -13.20
N PHE A 388 -26.70 -0.59 -14.04
CA PHE A 388 -26.95 -2.01 -14.23
C PHE A 388 -25.62 -2.77 -14.18
N ALA A 389 -25.63 -3.96 -13.60
CA ALA A 389 -24.51 -4.90 -13.56
C ALA A 389 -24.86 -6.17 -14.36
N TYR A 390 -23.91 -6.64 -15.17
CA TYR A 390 -24.07 -7.77 -16.07
C TYR A 390 -23.12 -8.90 -15.69
N PHE A 391 -23.61 -10.14 -15.73
CA PHE A 391 -22.85 -11.34 -15.41
C PHE A 391 -22.96 -12.36 -16.55
N ASP A 392 -21.89 -13.14 -16.74
CA ASP A 392 -21.83 -14.20 -17.74
C ASP A 392 -22.52 -15.50 -17.26
N GLN A 393 -22.50 -16.52 -18.11
CA GLN A 393 -23.09 -17.83 -17.81
C GLN A 393 -22.42 -18.58 -16.65
N ASN A 394 -21.19 -18.19 -16.30
CA ASN A 394 -20.44 -18.72 -15.16
C ASN A 394 -20.66 -17.91 -13.88
N GLY A 395 -21.53 -16.89 -13.95
CA GLY A 395 -21.82 -15.99 -12.84
C GLY A 395 -20.71 -14.97 -12.57
N GLN A 396 -19.77 -14.77 -13.50
CA GLN A 396 -18.72 -13.77 -13.35
C GLN A 396 -19.19 -12.41 -13.86
N PHE A 397 -18.79 -11.35 -13.15
CA PHE A 397 -19.10 -9.99 -13.57
C PHE A 397 -18.41 -9.67 -14.91
N ILE A 398 -19.20 -9.21 -15.87
CA ILE A 398 -18.70 -8.82 -17.20
C ILE A 398 -18.43 -7.32 -17.22
N ASN A 399 -19.48 -6.55 -16.90
CA ASN A 399 -19.46 -5.09 -17.04
C ASN A 399 -20.63 -4.44 -16.29
N SER A 400 -20.59 -3.11 -16.18
CA SER A 400 -21.69 -2.31 -15.66
C SER A 400 -22.05 -1.18 -16.64
N SER A 401 -23.29 -0.74 -16.61
CA SER A 401 -23.80 0.34 -17.45
C SER A 401 -24.71 1.28 -16.67
N SER A 402 -24.68 2.55 -16.99
CA SER A 402 -25.66 3.52 -16.49
C SER A 402 -27.00 3.48 -17.22
N ILE A 403 -27.17 2.65 -18.24
CA ILE A 403 -28.38 2.53 -19.05
C ILE A 403 -28.82 1.07 -19.05
N ALA A 404 -30.15 0.86 -18.88
CA ALA A 404 -30.72 -0.45 -19.06
C ALA A 404 -30.43 -0.98 -20.46
N SER A 405 -30.14 -2.27 -20.57
CA SER A 405 -30.03 -2.88 -21.88
C SER A 405 -31.36 -2.70 -22.64
N VAL A 406 -31.29 -2.05 -23.79
CA VAL A 406 -32.46 -1.98 -24.69
C VAL A 406 -32.48 -3.30 -25.41
N ALA A 407 -33.43 -4.13 -25.03
CA ALA A 407 -33.61 -5.37 -25.71
C ALA A 407 -34.02 -5.14 -27.15
N ASN A 408 -33.42 -5.96 -27.95
CA ASN A 408 -33.88 -6.27 -29.28
C ASN A 408 -33.96 -5.13 -30.30
N SER A 409 -32.87 -4.45 -30.50
CA SER A 409 -32.55 -4.02 -31.85
C SER A 409 -31.18 -4.60 -32.20
N ASN A 410 -30.98 -4.98 -33.45
CA ASN A 410 -29.67 -5.12 -34.03
C ASN A 410 -28.95 -3.78 -33.88
N VAL A 411 -28.56 -3.43 -32.66
CA VAL A 411 -27.66 -2.30 -32.38
C VAL A 411 -26.27 -2.80 -32.72
N THR A 412 -26.04 -2.97 -33.98
CA THR A 412 -24.72 -2.87 -34.56
C THR A 412 -24.38 -1.40 -34.48
N GLY A 413 -23.59 -1.05 -33.46
CA GLY A 413 -23.09 0.31 -33.28
C GLY A 413 -23.97 1.15 -32.38
N ILE A 414 -23.61 1.24 -31.11
CA ILE A 414 -23.98 2.41 -30.31
C ILE A 414 -23.23 3.59 -30.95
N PRO A 415 -23.95 4.65 -31.39
CA PRO A 415 -23.30 5.71 -32.14
C PRO A 415 -22.18 6.37 -31.33
N GLU A 416 -21.04 6.60 -31.96
CA GLU A 416 -19.90 7.38 -31.51
C GLU A 416 -20.23 8.81 -31.01
N ALA A 417 -21.49 9.23 -31.12
CA ALA A 417 -21.94 10.61 -30.93
C ALA A 417 -22.19 11.00 -29.46
N ILE A 418 -22.04 10.09 -28.52
CA ILE A 418 -22.09 10.46 -27.10
C ILE A 418 -20.66 10.74 -26.68
N GLY A 419 -20.34 12.02 -26.56
CA GLY A 419 -18.97 12.51 -26.41
C GLY A 419 -18.16 11.71 -25.40
N ALA A 420 -16.88 11.55 -25.68
CA ALA A 420 -15.88 10.75 -24.95
C ALA A 420 -15.77 10.99 -23.44
N ASN A 421 -16.64 11.82 -22.86
CA ASN A 421 -16.68 12.23 -21.45
C ASN A 421 -18.02 11.96 -20.75
N ALA A 422 -18.94 11.19 -21.36
CA ALA A 422 -20.16 10.82 -20.67
C ALA A 422 -19.88 9.63 -19.74
N PRO A 423 -20.08 9.75 -18.43
CA PRO A 423 -19.84 8.66 -17.50
C PRO A 423 -20.79 7.50 -17.80
N GLY A 424 -20.26 6.28 -17.86
CA GLY A 424 -21.04 5.06 -17.94
C GLY A 424 -21.38 4.54 -19.33
N TYR A 425 -20.70 4.97 -20.39
CA TYR A 425 -20.95 4.47 -21.75
C TYR A 425 -20.04 3.32 -22.15
N PHE A 426 -20.65 2.31 -22.81
CA PHE A 426 -19.92 1.28 -23.54
C PHE A 426 -19.37 1.87 -24.83
N HIS A 427 -18.08 1.72 -25.07
CA HIS A 427 -17.50 1.97 -26.37
C HIS A 427 -17.63 0.73 -27.27
N ASP A 428 -18.08 0.93 -28.49
CA ASP A 428 -18.01 -0.07 -29.54
C ASP A 428 -16.56 -0.48 -29.81
N ALA A 429 -16.33 -1.76 -30.08
CA ALA A 429 -15.01 -2.39 -30.28
C ALA A 429 -14.19 -1.84 -31.47
N GLY A 430 -14.58 -0.72 -32.08
CA GLY A 430 -13.86 -0.05 -33.16
C GLY A 430 -12.98 1.13 -32.77
N ALA A 431 -13.07 1.65 -31.54
CA ALA A 431 -12.28 2.81 -31.10
C ALA A 431 -11.11 2.38 -30.25
N THR A 432 -9.90 2.58 -30.74
CA THR A 432 -8.61 2.24 -30.14
C THR A 432 -8.21 3.10 -28.93
N ALA A 433 -9.13 3.69 -28.21
CA ALA A 433 -8.84 4.54 -27.07
C ALA A 433 -9.60 4.11 -25.81
N SER A 434 -8.90 3.49 -24.89
CA SER A 434 -9.20 3.35 -23.46
C SER A 434 -10.58 2.76 -23.08
N LEU A 435 -10.76 1.49 -23.35
CA LEU A 435 -11.83 0.64 -22.82
C LEU A 435 -11.73 0.35 -21.31
N GLN A 436 -11.11 1.22 -20.54
CA GLN A 436 -10.84 0.95 -19.12
C GLN A 436 -11.95 1.38 -18.16
N GLN A 437 -13.12 1.78 -18.65
CA GLN A 437 -14.20 2.30 -17.79
C GLN A 437 -15.36 1.31 -17.56
N GLY A 438 -15.32 0.13 -18.15
CA GLY A 438 -16.43 -0.81 -18.11
C GLY A 438 -16.73 -1.46 -16.75
N ASN A 439 -15.84 -1.37 -15.79
CA ASN A 439 -15.99 -2.05 -14.48
C ASN A 439 -16.54 -1.14 -13.37
N GLN A 440 -16.90 0.10 -13.66
CA GLN A 440 -17.34 1.07 -12.65
C GLN A 440 -18.55 1.90 -13.11
N LEU A 441 -19.43 2.19 -12.17
CA LEU A 441 -20.48 3.18 -12.35
C LEU A 441 -20.02 4.51 -11.76
N ASN A 442 -19.78 5.53 -12.60
CA ASN A 442 -19.36 6.89 -12.19
C ASN A 442 -20.56 7.83 -12.09
N VAL A 443 -21.67 7.37 -11.54
CA VAL A 443 -22.96 8.09 -11.64
C VAL A 443 -23.41 8.70 -10.32
N LEU A 444 -22.83 8.27 -9.19
CA LEU A 444 -23.16 8.79 -7.89
C LEU A 444 -22.42 10.13 -7.69
N GLN A 445 -23.14 11.25 -7.73
CA GLN A 445 -22.60 12.56 -7.44
C GLN A 445 -23.36 13.19 -6.28
N TRP A 446 -22.63 13.76 -5.32
CA TRP A 446 -23.24 14.53 -4.25
C TRP A 446 -24.03 15.70 -4.84
N GLY A 447 -25.33 15.74 -4.58
CA GLY A 447 -26.19 16.85 -4.99
C GLY A 447 -26.06 18.06 -4.06
N PRO A 448 -26.39 19.28 -4.50
CA PRO A 448 -26.58 20.41 -3.60
C PRO A 448 -27.80 20.10 -2.73
N SER A 449 -27.58 19.75 -1.46
CA SER A 449 -28.70 19.60 -0.52
C SER A 449 -29.33 20.96 -0.24
N ALA A 450 -30.64 21.04 -0.35
CA ALA A 450 -31.39 22.21 0.08
C ALA A 450 -31.23 22.37 1.59
N GLY A 451 -30.27 23.17 2.03
CA GLY A 451 -30.05 23.51 3.43
C GLY A 451 -28.67 23.22 4.00
N ASN A 452 -27.86 22.34 3.40
CA ASN A 452 -26.47 22.13 3.78
C ASN A 452 -25.55 22.52 2.62
N ASN A 453 -24.56 23.38 2.89
CA ASN A 453 -23.53 23.79 1.92
C ASN A 453 -22.52 22.68 1.58
N ALA A 454 -22.89 21.41 1.71
CA ALA A 454 -22.09 20.30 1.25
C ALA A 454 -22.08 20.33 -0.29
N GLN A 455 -21.13 21.06 -0.84
CA GLN A 455 -20.89 21.15 -2.26
C GLN A 455 -20.00 19.99 -2.69
N ALA A 456 -20.33 19.35 -3.80
CA ALA A 456 -19.39 18.45 -4.45
C ALA A 456 -18.04 19.16 -4.61
N PRO A 457 -16.91 18.51 -4.24
CA PRO A 457 -15.61 19.16 -4.33
C PRO A 457 -15.36 19.60 -5.77
N THR A 458 -15.03 20.87 -5.92
CA THR A 458 -14.71 21.51 -7.20
C THR A 458 -13.31 21.11 -7.65
N ASN A 459 -13.10 19.85 -8.01
CA ASN A 459 -11.88 19.48 -8.72
C ASN A 459 -12.19 19.40 -10.22
N THR A 460 -11.34 20.03 -11.02
CA THR A 460 -11.52 20.36 -12.43
C THR A 460 -11.55 19.18 -13.39
N ALA A 461 -11.54 17.93 -12.93
CA ALA A 461 -11.53 16.75 -13.79
C ALA A 461 -12.87 15.98 -13.86
N THR A 462 -13.70 16.03 -12.86
CA THR A 462 -15.13 15.61 -12.82
C THR A 462 -15.61 15.79 -11.38
N PRO A 463 -16.49 16.78 -11.10
CA PRO A 463 -16.82 17.09 -9.70
C PRO A 463 -17.56 15.94 -9.05
N GLY A 464 -16.95 15.29 -8.06
CA GLY A 464 -17.63 14.49 -7.06
C GLY A 464 -18.33 13.19 -7.52
N ALA A 465 -17.93 12.61 -8.64
CA ALA A 465 -18.44 11.32 -9.04
C ALA A 465 -17.82 10.22 -8.19
N ILE A 466 -18.65 9.36 -7.58
CA ILE A 466 -18.24 8.18 -6.85
C ILE A 466 -18.25 6.99 -7.79
N ALA A 467 -17.11 6.35 -7.97
CA ALA A 467 -16.98 5.15 -8.79
C ALA A 467 -17.34 3.90 -7.97
N LEU A 468 -18.42 3.23 -8.33
CA LEU A 468 -18.83 1.95 -7.77
C LEU A 468 -18.19 0.80 -8.57
N GLY A 469 -17.40 -0.04 -7.93
CA GLY A 469 -16.77 -1.20 -8.54
C GLY A 469 -17.48 -2.49 -8.14
N PHE A 470 -17.70 -3.40 -9.11
CA PHE A 470 -18.47 -4.64 -8.94
C PHE A 470 -17.65 -5.91 -9.15
N PHE A 471 -16.34 -5.81 -9.24
CA PHE A 471 -15.47 -6.91 -9.70
C PHE A 471 -15.47 -8.14 -8.77
N ASP A 472 -15.74 -7.96 -7.47
CA ASP A 472 -15.87 -9.05 -6.50
C ASP A 472 -17.32 -9.60 -6.41
N ASN A 473 -18.22 -9.06 -7.22
CA ASN A 473 -19.58 -9.59 -7.29
C ASN A 473 -19.63 -10.78 -8.23
N THR A 474 -20.39 -11.79 -7.83
CA THR A 474 -20.74 -12.97 -8.64
C THR A 474 -22.24 -13.11 -8.75
N SER A 475 -22.72 -13.82 -9.75
CA SER A 475 -24.13 -14.20 -9.86
C SER A 475 -24.22 -15.71 -10.06
N LEU A 476 -24.18 -16.44 -8.95
CA LEU A 476 -24.22 -17.90 -8.90
C LEU A 476 -25.51 -18.39 -8.26
N ASN A 477 -25.87 -19.64 -8.54
CA ASN A 477 -27.02 -20.30 -7.93
C ASN A 477 -26.69 -20.69 -6.45
N SER A 478 -26.55 -19.71 -5.61
CA SER A 478 -26.32 -19.82 -4.17
C SER A 478 -26.86 -18.58 -3.48
N SER A 479 -27.11 -18.68 -2.15
CA SER A 479 -27.69 -17.58 -1.39
C SER A 479 -26.96 -16.26 -1.57
N SER A 480 -27.71 -15.18 -1.68
CA SER A 480 -27.16 -13.83 -1.84
C SER A 480 -26.37 -13.40 -0.61
N SER A 481 -25.21 -12.77 -0.84
CA SER A 481 -24.32 -12.25 0.18
C SER A 481 -23.66 -10.96 -0.32
N GLY A 482 -24.40 -9.86 -0.33
CA GLY A 482 -23.81 -8.57 -0.71
C GLY A 482 -22.92 -8.01 0.40
N THR A 483 -21.75 -7.51 0.07
CA THR A 483 -20.80 -6.86 0.98
C THR A 483 -20.19 -5.62 0.36
N VAL A 484 -19.77 -4.65 1.20
CA VAL A 484 -18.88 -3.58 0.79
C VAL A 484 -17.47 -3.99 1.20
N VAL A 485 -16.59 -4.08 0.23
CA VAL A 485 -15.19 -4.49 0.44
C VAL A 485 -14.38 -3.32 0.98
N SER A 486 -14.56 -2.13 0.42
CA SER A 486 -13.87 -0.91 0.85
C SER A 486 -14.55 0.34 0.34
N GLN A 487 -14.27 1.47 0.98
CA GLN A 487 -14.62 2.80 0.52
C GLN A 487 -13.51 3.80 0.91
N ASN A 488 -13.34 4.91 0.20
CA ASN A 488 -12.20 5.82 0.31
C ASN A 488 -12.48 7.15 1.00
N GLY A 489 -13.72 7.37 1.47
CA GLY A 489 -14.07 8.55 2.24
C GLY A 489 -13.83 8.37 3.74
N TYR A 490 -13.62 9.45 4.47
CA TYR A 490 -13.50 9.44 5.93
C TYR A 490 -13.83 10.80 6.55
N SER A 491 -14.27 10.77 7.82
CA SER A 491 -14.48 11.98 8.62
C SER A 491 -13.14 12.60 9.03
N ALA A 492 -13.19 13.84 9.53
CA ALA A 492 -12.02 14.44 10.14
C ALA A 492 -11.53 13.60 11.34
N GLY A 493 -10.23 13.48 11.46
CA GLY A 493 -9.58 12.75 12.56
C GLY A 493 -8.50 13.58 13.23
N THR A 494 -8.25 13.35 14.51
CA THR A 494 -7.12 13.92 15.24
C THR A 494 -6.02 12.89 15.38
N LEU A 495 -4.76 13.32 15.36
CA LEU A 495 -3.62 12.45 15.58
C LEU A 495 -3.73 11.77 16.96
N SER A 496 -3.73 10.44 16.99
CA SER A 496 -3.85 9.63 18.21
C SER A 496 -2.54 9.00 18.64
N ASN A 497 -1.72 8.57 17.67
CA ASN A 497 -0.45 7.90 17.93
C ASN A 497 0.52 8.12 16.78
N ILE A 498 1.82 7.98 17.06
CA ILE A 498 2.90 7.98 16.07
C ILE A 498 3.67 6.66 16.16
N THR A 499 4.05 6.12 15.02
CA THR A 499 4.91 4.95 14.90
C THR A 499 6.04 5.26 13.92
N VAL A 500 7.20 4.68 14.14
CA VAL A 500 8.35 4.84 13.25
C VAL A 500 8.64 3.49 12.58
N GLY A 501 8.73 3.49 11.27
CA GLY A 501 9.09 2.32 10.46
C GLY A 501 10.61 2.06 10.44
N ASP A 502 11.00 0.90 9.95
CA ASP A 502 12.40 0.49 9.79
C ASP A 502 13.16 1.34 8.74
N ASP A 503 12.45 1.96 7.84
CA ASP A 503 12.95 2.94 6.86
C ASP A 503 13.06 4.38 7.42
N GLY A 504 12.70 4.57 8.69
CA GLY A 504 12.68 5.86 9.37
C GLY A 504 11.45 6.71 9.08
N THR A 505 10.44 6.17 8.39
CA THR A 505 9.18 6.88 8.14
C THR A 505 8.36 6.99 9.43
N ILE A 506 8.06 8.22 9.83
CA ILE A 506 7.19 8.52 10.96
C ILE A 506 5.75 8.56 10.45
N THR A 507 4.96 7.59 10.85
CA THR A 507 3.55 7.44 10.46
C THR A 507 2.64 7.85 11.61
N GLY A 508 1.71 8.76 11.34
CA GLY A 508 0.64 9.15 12.27
C GLY A 508 -0.59 8.28 12.08
N SER A 509 -1.14 7.77 13.17
CA SER A 509 -2.45 7.11 13.22
C SER A 509 -3.47 8.10 13.75
N PHE A 510 -4.60 8.26 13.02
CA PHE A 510 -5.65 9.22 13.35
C PHE A 510 -6.89 8.54 13.92
N THR A 511 -7.70 9.29 14.67
CA THR A 511 -8.93 8.77 15.31
C THR A 511 -10.00 8.31 14.31
N ASN A 512 -9.89 8.70 13.04
CA ASN A 512 -10.73 8.24 11.93
C ASN A 512 -10.24 6.94 11.29
N GLY A 513 -9.20 6.29 11.87
CA GLY A 513 -8.61 5.05 11.38
C GLY A 513 -7.63 5.24 10.21
N GLN A 514 -7.39 6.47 9.78
CA GLN A 514 -6.40 6.74 8.72
C GLN A 514 -4.99 6.71 9.26
N GLN A 515 -4.07 6.24 8.43
CA GLN A 515 -2.63 6.30 8.67
C GLN A 515 -1.96 7.13 7.57
N LYS A 516 -1.05 8.01 7.97
CA LYS A 516 -0.40 8.92 7.05
C LYS A 516 1.05 9.13 7.44
N ALA A 517 1.95 9.08 6.47
CA ALA A 517 3.33 9.46 6.72
C ALA A 517 3.40 10.97 6.99
N LEU A 518 4.08 11.34 8.06
CA LEU A 518 4.23 12.71 8.53
C LEU A 518 5.62 13.25 8.20
N ALA A 519 6.66 12.41 8.37
CA ALA A 519 8.04 12.73 8.11
C ALA A 519 8.85 11.45 7.90
N GLN A 520 10.10 11.59 7.49
CA GLN A 520 11.09 10.51 7.45
C GLN A 520 12.40 11.01 8.02
N LEU A 521 13.02 10.23 8.89
CA LEU A 521 14.30 10.54 9.50
C LEU A 521 15.42 10.53 8.48
N ALA A 522 16.29 11.51 8.55
CA ALA A 522 17.54 11.55 7.80
C ALA A 522 18.65 10.90 8.60
N ILE A 523 19.45 10.06 7.96
CA ILE A 523 20.61 9.39 8.52
C ILE A 523 21.86 9.92 7.82
N ALA A 524 22.93 10.10 8.59
CA ALA A 524 24.24 10.45 8.08
C ALA A 524 25.20 9.29 8.22
N THR A 525 26.07 9.11 7.22
CA THR A 525 27.23 8.20 7.30
C THR A 525 28.49 8.97 6.86
N PHE A 526 29.65 8.52 7.33
CA PHE A 526 30.92 9.15 7.00
C PHE A 526 31.84 8.18 6.27
N GLN A 527 32.76 8.74 5.48
CA GLN A 527 33.77 7.94 4.81
C GLN A 527 34.79 7.37 5.82
N ASN A 528 35.08 8.15 6.87
CA ASN A 528 35.97 7.78 7.94
C ASN A 528 35.35 8.22 9.28
N GLU A 529 34.70 7.27 9.96
CA GLU A 529 34.01 7.53 11.25
C GLU A 529 35.01 7.87 12.37
N ASP A 530 36.22 7.27 12.34
CA ASP A 530 37.27 7.55 13.33
C ASP A 530 37.76 9.01 13.30
N GLY A 531 37.51 9.70 12.19
CA GLY A 531 37.82 11.11 12.04
C GLY A 531 36.82 12.08 12.66
N LEU A 532 35.72 11.60 13.22
CA LEU A 532 34.71 12.43 13.88
C LEU A 532 35.25 12.98 15.22
N GLU A 533 34.95 14.25 15.49
CA GLU A 533 35.29 14.89 16.76
C GLU A 533 34.15 14.69 17.77
N ARG A 534 34.50 14.23 18.98
CA ARG A 534 33.57 14.15 20.11
C ARG A 534 33.41 15.52 20.75
N ILE A 535 32.19 16.04 20.80
CA ILE A 535 31.89 17.35 21.40
C ILE A 535 31.18 17.25 22.76
N GLY A 536 30.99 16.03 23.29
CA GLY A 536 30.27 15.75 24.53
C GLY A 536 28.79 15.41 24.29
N GLY A 537 28.08 14.91 25.33
CA GLY A 537 26.67 14.55 25.24
C GLY A 537 26.36 13.45 24.21
N ASN A 538 27.29 12.53 23.96
CA ASN A 538 27.21 11.50 22.90
C ASN A 538 27.07 12.05 21.48
N GLN A 539 27.45 13.33 21.30
CA GLN A 539 27.43 14.00 19.99
C GLN A 539 28.81 14.01 19.35
N PHE A 540 28.78 13.96 18.02
CA PHE A 540 29.94 14.01 17.14
C PHE A 540 29.81 15.18 16.18
N ALA A 541 30.93 15.79 15.82
CA ALA A 541 31.02 16.80 14.77
C ALA A 541 31.87 16.29 13.61
N GLU A 542 31.52 16.71 12.39
CA GLU A 542 32.34 16.41 11.22
C GLU A 542 33.64 17.19 11.25
N THR A 543 34.68 16.58 10.72
CA THR A 543 36.01 17.18 10.57
C THR A 543 36.54 16.99 9.16
N ALA A 544 37.66 17.63 8.87
CA ALA A 544 38.35 17.39 7.60
C ALA A 544 38.84 15.92 7.46
N ALA A 545 39.02 15.20 8.57
CA ALA A 545 39.48 13.82 8.57
C ALA A 545 38.31 12.82 8.39
N SER A 546 37.11 13.12 8.87
CA SER A 546 35.91 12.29 8.64
C SER A 546 35.36 12.41 7.22
N GLY A 547 35.64 13.52 6.55
CA GLY A 547 34.96 13.92 5.31
C GLY A 547 33.55 14.46 5.60
N LEU A 548 32.86 14.87 4.55
CA LEU A 548 31.49 15.40 4.63
C LEU A 548 30.49 14.29 4.91
N ALA A 549 29.46 14.61 5.67
CA ALA A 549 28.34 13.70 5.94
C ALA A 549 27.65 13.31 4.63
N GLN A 550 27.48 12.01 4.41
CA GLN A 550 26.65 11.47 3.35
C GLN A 550 25.24 11.24 3.92
N LEU A 551 24.28 11.98 3.38
CA LEU A 551 22.90 11.96 3.87
C LEU A 551 22.06 10.95 3.07
N GLY A 552 21.16 10.28 3.75
CA GLY A 552 20.24 9.33 3.16
C GLY A 552 19.09 8.99 4.12
N THR A 553 18.33 7.99 3.75
CA THR A 553 17.23 7.43 4.57
C THR A 553 17.61 6.04 5.07
N ALA A 554 17.09 5.66 6.22
CA ALA A 554 17.33 4.33 6.79
C ALA A 554 16.90 3.22 5.82
N ASN A 555 17.50 2.03 5.98
CA ASN A 555 17.23 0.84 5.18
C ASN A 555 17.47 1.02 3.66
N THR A 556 18.35 1.97 3.28
CA THR A 556 18.71 2.20 1.87
C THR A 556 20.22 2.12 1.68
N GLY A 557 20.68 1.30 0.73
CA GLY A 557 22.11 1.17 0.40
C GLY A 557 22.95 0.73 1.58
N ARG A 558 23.84 1.62 2.07
CA ARG A 558 24.73 1.38 3.23
C ARG A 558 24.14 1.81 4.58
N PHE A 559 23.01 2.54 4.57
CA PHE A 559 22.42 3.05 5.79
C PHE A 559 21.71 1.95 6.57
N GLY A 560 21.95 1.90 7.88
CA GLY A 560 21.28 0.97 8.79
C GLY A 560 19.78 1.16 8.83
N SER A 561 19.07 0.18 9.37
CA SER A 561 17.62 0.26 9.63
C SER A 561 17.34 0.87 11.00
N ILE A 562 16.16 1.46 11.17
CA ILE A 562 15.70 1.98 12.45
C ILE A 562 14.86 0.92 13.17
N VAL A 563 15.11 0.76 14.47
CA VAL A 563 14.30 -0.06 15.37
C VAL A 563 13.61 0.87 16.34
N ALA A 564 12.29 1.02 16.18
CA ALA A 564 11.48 1.85 17.08
C ALA A 564 11.21 1.15 18.41
N GLY A 565 11.01 1.93 19.47
CA GLY A 565 10.76 1.41 20.81
C GLY A 565 11.98 0.75 21.43
N SER A 566 13.18 1.08 20.98
CA SER A 566 14.45 0.53 21.46
C SER A 566 15.53 1.59 21.50
N LEU A 567 16.50 1.40 22.37
CA LEU A 567 17.70 2.24 22.47
C LEU A 567 18.94 1.39 22.27
N GLU A 568 20.00 1.98 21.74
CA GLU A 568 21.29 1.33 21.61
C GLU A 568 22.06 1.46 22.93
N GLU A 569 22.43 0.34 23.54
CA GLU A 569 23.28 0.31 24.72
C GLU A 569 24.74 0.68 24.38
N SER A 570 25.50 1.04 25.37
CA SER A 570 26.96 1.19 25.25
C SER A 570 27.59 -0.10 24.70
N ASN A 571 28.54 0.01 23.78
CA ASN A 571 29.32 -1.13 23.28
C ASN A 571 30.52 -1.50 24.18
N VAL A 572 30.64 -0.91 25.40
CA VAL A 572 31.71 -1.16 26.36
C VAL A 572 31.59 -2.56 26.94
N ASN A 573 32.65 -3.35 26.82
CA ASN A 573 32.77 -4.64 27.51
C ASN A 573 33.48 -4.48 28.85
N LEU A 574 32.71 -4.47 29.94
CA LEU A 574 33.22 -4.29 31.30
C LEU A 574 34.34 -5.27 31.67
N ALA A 575 34.23 -6.54 31.28
CA ALA A 575 35.22 -7.56 31.61
C ALA A 575 36.58 -7.26 30.95
N ASN A 576 36.54 -6.80 29.70
CA ASN A 576 37.73 -6.40 28.96
C ASN A 576 38.33 -5.12 29.57
N GLU A 577 37.47 -4.12 29.89
CA GLU A 577 37.94 -2.86 30.46
C GLU A 577 38.58 -3.04 31.86
N PHE A 578 37.99 -3.87 32.74
CA PHE A 578 38.61 -4.20 34.02
C PHE A 578 39.93 -4.93 33.83
N THR A 579 40.02 -5.82 32.86
CA THR A 579 41.31 -6.50 32.58
C THR A 579 42.36 -5.50 32.11
N ASN A 580 41.99 -4.61 31.18
CA ASN A 580 42.85 -3.54 30.68
C ASN A 580 43.28 -2.60 31.80
N LEU A 581 42.35 -2.25 32.72
CA LEU A 581 42.63 -1.42 33.87
C LEU A 581 43.69 -2.05 34.78
N ILE A 582 43.58 -3.36 35.09
CA ILE A 582 44.57 -4.08 35.92
C ILE A 582 45.93 -4.08 35.21
N ILE A 583 45.97 -4.32 33.89
CA ILE A 583 47.21 -4.30 33.11
C ILE A 583 47.84 -2.91 33.17
N ALA A 584 47.06 -1.85 32.91
CA ALA A 584 47.50 -0.47 32.90
C ALA A 584 48.04 -0.06 34.28
N GLN A 585 47.34 -0.41 35.38
CA GLN A 585 47.80 -0.16 36.76
C GLN A 585 49.10 -0.87 37.05
N ARG A 586 49.24 -2.15 36.67
CA ARG A 586 50.50 -2.90 36.89
C ARG A 586 51.66 -2.34 36.08
N ALA A 587 51.40 -1.90 34.85
CA ALA A 587 52.41 -1.26 34.01
C ALA A 587 52.82 0.11 34.57
N PHE A 588 51.88 0.89 35.07
CA PHE A 588 52.15 2.14 35.78
C PHE A 588 53.03 1.91 37.04
N GLU A 589 52.68 0.92 37.89
CA GLU A 589 53.48 0.54 39.04
C GLU A 589 54.92 0.11 38.66
N ALA A 590 55.05 -0.67 37.58
CA ALA A 590 56.34 -1.14 37.09
C ALA A 590 57.24 0.04 36.65
N ASN A 591 56.68 1.00 35.87
CA ASN A 591 57.41 2.21 35.45
C ASN A 591 57.77 3.10 36.62
N SER A 592 56.89 3.26 37.61
CA SER A 592 57.16 4.01 38.86
C SER A 592 58.34 3.40 39.62
N ARG A 593 58.40 2.07 39.76
CA ARG A 593 59.56 1.40 40.40
C ARG A 593 60.81 1.55 39.55
N GLY A 594 60.72 1.54 38.24
CA GLY A 594 61.86 1.82 37.34
C GLY A 594 62.45 3.20 37.57
N ILE A 595 61.61 4.22 37.73
CA ILE A 595 62.04 5.59 38.05
C ILE A 595 62.69 5.64 39.42
N GLN A 596 62.09 5.02 40.45
CA GLN A 596 62.69 4.95 41.79
C GLN A 596 64.08 4.29 41.78
N THR A 597 64.25 3.22 41.00
CA THR A 597 65.58 2.58 40.87
C THR A 597 66.58 3.48 40.15
N ALA A 598 66.13 4.17 39.07
CA ALA A 598 66.98 5.11 38.37
C ALA A 598 67.43 6.31 39.27
N ASP A 599 66.52 6.82 40.12
CA ASP A 599 66.79 7.88 41.06
C ASP A 599 67.81 7.42 42.13
N GLN A 600 67.62 6.20 42.69
CA GLN A 600 68.58 5.61 43.59
C GLN A 600 69.97 5.46 42.98
N ASN A 601 70.05 5.03 41.75
CA ASN A 601 71.29 4.93 41.01
C ASN A 601 71.94 6.31 40.80
N LEU A 602 71.19 7.37 40.53
CA LEU A 602 71.67 8.75 40.42
C LEU A 602 72.20 9.23 41.73
N ILE A 603 71.49 9.03 42.84
CA ILE A 603 71.95 9.37 44.21
C ILE A 603 73.26 8.64 44.48
N THR A 604 73.39 7.37 44.19
CA THR A 604 74.57 6.55 44.40
C THR A 604 75.77 7.13 43.60
N ILE A 605 75.58 7.48 42.34
CA ILE A 605 76.60 8.07 41.44
C ILE A 605 77.05 9.43 42.01
N THR A 606 76.14 10.28 42.44
CA THR A 606 76.46 11.60 43.03
C THR A 606 77.21 11.45 44.36
N HIS A 607 76.89 10.44 45.20
CA HIS A 607 77.66 10.16 46.40
C HIS A 607 79.07 9.65 46.13
N ILE A 608 79.24 8.82 45.10
CA ILE A 608 80.60 8.36 44.71
C ILE A 608 81.43 9.55 44.20
N GLN A 609 80.87 10.43 43.39
CA GLN A 609 81.59 11.64 42.95
C GLN A 609 81.92 12.63 44.09
N ALA A 610 81.05 12.70 45.12
CA ALA A 610 81.28 13.55 46.26
C ALA A 610 82.34 12.96 47.25
N SER A 611 82.61 11.64 47.18
CA SER A 611 83.61 10.95 47.99
C SER A 611 85.01 10.92 47.36
N GLU A 612 85.14 11.30 46.06
CA GLU A 612 86.42 11.41 45.35
C GLU A 612 87.02 12.83 45.31
N ASN A 613 86.31 13.84 45.83
CA ASN A 613 86.78 15.20 46.03
C ASN A 613 87.04 15.49 47.52
#